data_8a0cd11529efd57392884cf11155a03f
#
_entry.id   8a0cd11529efd57392884cf11155a03f
#
_cell.length_a   1.000
_cell.length_b   1.000
_cell.length_c   1.000
_cell.angle_alpha   90.00
_cell.angle_beta   90.00
_cell.angle_gamma   90.00
#
_symmetry.space_group_name_H-M   'P 1'
#
loop_
_entity.id
_entity.type
_entity.pdbx_description
1 polymer ?
#
loop_
_entity_poly.entity_id
_entity_poly.type
_entity_poly.pdbx_seq_one_letter_code
_entity_poly.pdbx_strand_id
1 'polypeptide(L)'
;MAEISTDVLVIGGGNAAMCAALSACEQGASVIVLERASVEEAGGNSAFTAGNIRTVFNDVDDIRALCPDLSDDEVAMTDFGTYTEDEFYDDMGRLTEYKTDPDMCELLVTKSLDTMKWVRSKGVRFLPIYGKQAFKIDGKFKFWGGLVVSAVGGGPGLVESLTEACNKNDIKIMYGARATSLIHDDDGVHGANVRVREDGEERGTTIKIAARAVVMAAGGFQANPEMRTRYLGPGWDLAKVRGTRFNTGDGINMALEAGARAYGNWSGCHAVGWDYNAPEFGDLDVGDNFQKH
;
A
#
# COMPACT_ATOMS: atom_id res chain seq x y z
N MET A 1 -9.97 -17.41 -28.44
CA MET A 1 -10.26 -16.65 -27.24
C MET A 1 -10.10 -15.17 -27.58
N ALA A 2 -11.03 -14.30 -27.17
CA ALA A 2 -10.88 -12.85 -27.41
C ALA A 2 -9.62 -12.39 -26.68
N GLU A 3 -8.75 -11.68 -27.38
CA GLU A 3 -7.56 -11.06 -26.78
C GLU A 3 -8.02 -9.85 -25.98
N ILE A 4 -7.73 -9.84 -24.68
CA ILE A 4 -8.01 -8.69 -23.81
C ILE A 4 -6.80 -7.78 -23.90
N SER A 5 -7.04 -6.50 -24.17
CA SER A 5 -5.97 -5.49 -24.23
C SER A 5 -6.33 -4.23 -23.46
N THR A 6 -5.30 -3.51 -22.99
CA THR A 6 -5.43 -2.24 -22.28
C THR A 6 -4.17 -1.39 -22.49
N ASP A 7 -4.22 -0.09 -22.23
CA ASP A 7 -2.99 0.73 -22.24
C ASP A 7 -2.12 0.42 -21.04
N VAL A 8 -2.71 0.33 -19.85
CA VAL A 8 -1.98 0.04 -18.60
C VAL A 8 -2.60 -1.14 -17.88
N LEU A 9 -1.78 -2.16 -17.60
CA LEU A 9 -2.13 -3.29 -16.76
C LEU A 9 -1.50 -3.11 -15.39
N VAL A 10 -2.30 -3.07 -14.34
CA VAL A 10 -1.83 -2.95 -12.96
C VAL A 10 -1.96 -4.30 -12.26
N ILE A 11 -0.86 -4.83 -11.72
CA ILE A 11 -0.82 -6.13 -11.04
C ILE A 11 -0.79 -5.91 -9.53
N GLY A 12 -1.88 -6.21 -8.85
CA GLY A 12 -2.18 -6.01 -7.43
C GLY A 12 -3.43 -5.16 -7.23
N GLY A 13 -4.05 -5.22 -6.05
CA GLY A 13 -5.26 -4.50 -5.66
C GLY A 13 -5.11 -3.70 -4.35
N GLY A 14 -3.88 -3.43 -3.91
CA GLY A 14 -3.60 -2.57 -2.74
C GLY A 14 -3.61 -1.07 -3.10
N ASN A 15 -3.33 -0.21 -2.11
CA ASN A 15 -3.30 1.25 -2.31
C ASN A 15 -2.36 1.70 -3.43
N ALA A 16 -1.18 1.10 -3.57
CA ALA A 16 -0.24 1.42 -4.65
C ALA A 16 -0.85 1.13 -6.03
N ALA A 17 -1.53 -0.01 -6.16
CA ALA A 17 -2.20 -0.40 -7.40
C ALA A 17 -3.35 0.54 -7.76
N MET A 18 -4.21 0.85 -6.81
CA MET A 18 -5.36 1.73 -7.03
C MET A 18 -4.91 3.17 -7.36
N CYS A 19 -3.88 3.68 -6.67
CA CYS A 19 -3.30 4.97 -6.99
C CYS A 19 -2.67 5.00 -8.40
N ALA A 20 -1.94 3.96 -8.79
CA ALA A 20 -1.37 3.85 -10.13
C ALA A 20 -2.47 3.80 -11.21
N ALA A 21 -3.53 3.03 -10.96
CA ALA A 21 -4.67 2.92 -11.86
C ALA A 21 -5.40 4.25 -12.05
N LEU A 22 -5.68 4.96 -10.96
CA LEU A 22 -6.31 6.28 -11.00
C LEU A 22 -5.44 7.31 -11.71
N SER A 23 -4.13 7.32 -11.42
CA SER A 23 -3.19 8.25 -12.07
C SER A 23 -3.07 7.99 -13.57
N ALA A 24 -3.03 6.73 -14.01
CA ALA A 24 -3.02 6.38 -15.42
C ALA A 24 -4.33 6.79 -16.13
N CYS A 25 -5.47 6.52 -15.48
CA CYS A 25 -6.79 6.90 -15.99
C CYS A 25 -6.93 8.43 -16.16
N GLU A 26 -6.39 9.22 -15.24
CA GLU A 26 -6.36 10.70 -15.35
C GLU A 26 -5.58 11.21 -16.56
N GLN A 27 -4.64 10.42 -17.08
CA GLN A 27 -3.91 10.71 -18.31
C GLN A 27 -4.60 10.15 -19.57
N GLY A 28 -5.84 9.66 -19.42
CA GLY A 28 -6.64 9.13 -20.54
C GLY A 28 -6.32 7.71 -20.96
N ALA A 29 -5.53 6.96 -20.17
CA ALA A 29 -5.23 5.57 -20.46
C ALA A 29 -6.39 4.65 -20.07
N SER A 30 -6.67 3.63 -20.89
CA SER A 30 -7.48 2.49 -20.48
C SER A 30 -6.70 1.64 -19.47
N VAL A 31 -7.36 1.22 -18.38
CA VAL A 31 -6.69 0.52 -17.29
C VAL A 31 -7.43 -0.76 -16.89
N ILE A 32 -6.68 -1.83 -16.68
CA ILE A 32 -7.15 -3.05 -16.02
C ILE A 32 -6.30 -3.30 -14.77
N VAL A 33 -6.97 -3.54 -13.64
CA VAL A 33 -6.33 -3.93 -12.38
C VAL A 33 -6.57 -5.43 -12.15
N LEU A 34 -5.52 -6.16 -11.78
CA LEU A 34 -5.58 -7.57 -11.41
C LEU A 34 -5.42 -7.72 -9.90
N GLU A 35 -6.44 -8.22 -9.23
CA GLU A 35 -6.37 -8.64 -7.84
C GLU A 35 -6.51 -10.16 -7.75
N ARG A 36 -5.54 -10.81 -7.09
CA ARG A 36 -5.56 -12.28 -6.98
C ARG A 36 -6.53 -12.81 -5.92
N ALA A 37 -6.87 -11.99 -4.93
CA ALA A 37 -7.84 -12.32 -3.90
C ALA A 37 -9.28 -12.22 -4.44
N SER A 38 -10.23 -12.83 -3.73
CA SER A 38 -11.65 -12.55 -3.92
C SER A 38 -11.96 -11.11 -3.50
N VAL A 39 -13.18 -10.64 -3.75
CA VAL A 39 -13.61 -9.30 -3.36
C VAL A 39 -13.50 -9.10 -1.85
N GLU A 40 -13.84 -10.13 -1.06
CA GLU A 40 -13.87 -10.09 0.41
C GLU A 40 -12.46 -10.02 1.02
N GLU A 41 -11.47 -10.60 0.36
CA GLU A 41 -10.08 -10.64 0.84
C GLU A 41 -9.16 -9.64 0.13
N ALA A 42 -9.72 -8.78 -0.74
CA ALA A 42 -8.96 -7.84 -1.56
C ALA A 42 -8.33 -6.69 -0.75
N GLY A 43 -7.40 -5.97 -1.40
CA GLY A 43 -6.74 -4.80 -0.82
C GLY A 43 -5.33 -5.06 -0.30
N GLY A 44 -4.86 -6.31 -0.32
CA GLY A 44 -3.50 -6.66 0.12
C GLY A 44 -3.20 -6.20 1.54
N ASN A 45 -1.94 -5.89 1.84
CA ASN A 45 -1.58 -5.37 3.17
C ASN A 45 -2.15 -3.98 3.46
N SER A 46 -2.65 -3.26 2.46
CA SER A 46 -3.30 -1.97 2.68
C SER A 46 -4.57 -2.10 3.52
N ALA A 47 -5.31 -3.22 3.40
CA ALA A 47 -6.48 -3.49 4.22
C ALA A 47 -6.14 -3.73 5.71
N PHE A 48 -4.92 -4.19 6.00
CA PHE A 48 -4.48 -4.51 7.37
C PHE A 48 -3.69 -3.39 8.05
N THR A 49 -3.52 -2.25 7.41
CA THR A 49 -2.88 -1.09 8.04
C THR A 49 -3.84 -0.35 8.97
N ALA A 50 -3.31 0.31 9.98
CA ALA A 50 -4.10 1.26 10.79
C ALA A 50 -4.51 2.52 9.99
N GLY A 51 -4.06 2.67 8.76
CA GLY A 51 -4.36 3.82 7.91
C GLY A 51 -3.54 5.07 8.20
N ASN A 52 -2.58 4.98 9.12
CA ASN A 52 -1.72 6.10 9.49
C ASN A 52 -0.72 6.36 8.35
N ILE A 53 -0.61 7.62 7.94
CA ILE A 53 0.29 8.01 6.85
C ILE A 53 1.16 9.18 7.32
N ARG A 54 2.47 9.06 7.07
CA ARG A 54 3.45 10.10 7.36
C ARG A 54 3.57 11.05 6.18
N THR A 55 3.60 12.35 6.45
CA THR A 55 3.77 13.38 5.43
C THR A 55 4.48 14.59 6.01
N VAL A 56 5.20 15.32 5.19
CA VAL A 56 5.69 16.64 5.57
C VAL A 56 4.54 17.62 5.75
N PHE A 57 4.67 18.55 6.68
CA PHE A 57 3.77 19.68 6.84
C PHE A 57 4.49 20.80 7.60
N ASN A 58 4.21 22.04 7.26
CA ASN A 58 4.87 23.21 7.84
C ASN A 58 4.01 23.93 8.89
N ASP A 59 2.68 23.78 8.78
CA ASP A 59 1.73 24.44 9.67
C ASP A 59 0.38 23.71 9.71
N VAL A 60 -0.56 24.29 10.44
CA VAL A 60 -1.91 23.75 10.59
C VAL A 60 -2.72 23.83 9.29
N ASP A 61 -2.39 24.73 8.37
CA ASP A 61 -3.14 24.85 7.11
C ASP A 61 -2.88 23.66 6.20
N ASP A 62 -1.67 23.08 6.22
CA ASP A 62 -1.37 21.80 5.57
C ASP A 62 -2.21 20.65 6.16
N ILE A 63 -2.38 20.62 7.48
CA ILE A 63 -3.24 19.62 8.14
C ILE A 63 -4.71 19.85 7.80
N ARG A 64 -5.19 21.11 7.78
CA ARG A 64 -6.55 21.45 7.34
C ARG A 64 -6.80 21.06 5.87
N ALA A 65 -5.78 21.19 4.99
CA ALA A 65 -5.89 20.75 3.61
C ALA A 65 -6.14 19.25 3.48
N LEU A 66 -5.65 18.45 4.42
CA LEU A 66 -5.90 17.01 4.49
C LEU A 66 -7.19 16.69 5.27
N CYS A 67 -7.49 17.45 6.32
CA CYS A 67 -8.62 17.26 7.25
C CYS A 67 -9.51 18.50 7.27
N PRO A 68 -10.31 18.77 6.23
CA PRO A 68 -11.13 20.01 6.15
C PRO A 68 -12.25 20.06 7.16
N ASP A 69 -12.62 18.93 7.75
CA ASP A 69 -13.62 18.82 8.80
C ASP A 69 -13.07 19.24 10.18
N LEU A 70 -11.77 19.58 10.28
CA LEU A 70 -11.12 19.99 11.52
C LEU A 70 -11.66 21.35 11.98
N SER A 71 -12.32 21.37 13.11
CA SER A 71 -12.93 22.56 13.68
C SER A 71 -11.91 23.54 14.25
N ASP A 72 -12.30 24.82 14.40
CA ASP A 72 -11.45 25.84 15.03
C ASP A 72 -11.19 25.52 16.51
N ASP A 73 -12.13 24.92 17.20
CA ASP A 73 -11.96 24.48 18.59
C ASP A 73 -10.90 23.38 18.71
N GLU A 74 -10.89 22.38 17.80
CA GLU A 74 -9.86 21.34 17.76
C GLU A 74 -8.49 21.93 17.47
N VAL A 75 -8.41 22.88 16.55
CA VAL A 75 -7.14 23.59 16.26
C VAL A 75 -6.65 24.39 17.48
N ALA A 76 -7.56 25.11 18.16
CA ALA A 76 -7.18 25.88 19.36
C ALA A 76 -6.67 24.99 20.50
N MET A 77 -7.20 23.75 20.59
CA MET A 77 -6.83 22.76 21.60
C MET A 77 -5.63 21.87 21.20
N THR A 78 -5.08 22.05 20.00
CA THR A 78 -4.03 21.16 19.47
C THR A 78 -2.80 21.95 19.06
N ASP A 79 -1.64 21.42 19.41
CA ASP A 79 -0.35 21.82 18.88
C ASP A 79 0.11 20.70 17.93
N PHE A 80 -0.10 20.90 16.63
CA PHE A 80 0.29 19.93 15.61
C PHE A 80 1.81 19.90 15.38
N GLY A 81 2.53 20.96 15.81
CA GLY A 81 3.94 21.12 15.50
C GLY A 81 4.18 21.32 14.00
N THR A 82 5.33 20.87 13.57
CA THR A 82 5.76 20.80 12.17
C THR A 82 6.43 19.46 11.92
N TYR A 83 6.55 19.08 10.67
CA TYR A 83 7.38 17.96 10.25
C TYR A 83 7.98 18.29 8.89
N THR A 84 9.20 18.83 8.92
CA THR A 84 9.89 19.35 7.76
C THR A 84 10.47 18.24 6.89
N GLU A 85 10.89 18.58 5.67
CA GLU A 85 11.61 17.65 4.81
C GLU A 85 12.89 17.16 5.49
N ASP A 86 13.65 18.06 6.15
CA ASP A 86 14.90 17.70 6.84
C ASP A 86 14.62 16.68 7.96
N GLU A 87 13.58 16.88 8.77
CA GLU A 87 13.19 15.93 9.81
C GLU A 87 12.79 14.56 9.21
N PHE A 88 12.13 14.56 8.05
CA PHE A 88 11.75 13.30 7.39
C PHE A 88 12.99 12.59 6.80
N TYR A 89 13.93 13.34 6.20
CA TYR A 89 15.22 12.77 5.76
C TYR A 89 16.01 12.18 6.92
N ASP A 90 16.10 12.87 8.05
CA ASP A 90 16.77 12.39 9.26
C ASP A 90 16.13 11.11 9.79
N ASP A 91 14.79 11.06 9.85
CA ASP A 91 14.06 9.84 10.23
C ASP A 91 14.32 8.69 9.27
N MET A 92 14.29 8.93 7.96
CA MET A 92 14.57 7.91 6.94
C MET A 92 16.00 7.39 7.05
N GLY A 93 16.99 8.28 7.19
CA GLY A 93 18.39 7.92 7.38
C GLY A 93 18.59 7.07 8.64
N ARG A 94 18.08 7.54 9.77
CA ARG A 94 18.21 6.87 11.06
C ARG A 94 17.55 5.49 11.09
N LEU A 95 16.31 5.38 10.60
CA LEU A 95 15.55 4.13 10.65
C LEU A 95 16.06 3.07 9.68
N THR A 96 16.59 3.48 8.55
CA THR A 96 17.15 2.56 7.54
C THR A 96 18.65 2.33 7.68
N GLU A 97 19.29 2.92 8.70
CA GLU A 97 20.74 2.93 8.83
C GLU A 97 21.45 3.40 7.55
N TYR A 98 20.87 4.41 6.90
CA TYR A 98 21.33 4.96 5.60
C TYR A 98 21.40 3.95 4.46
N LYS A 99 20.57 2.90 4.49
CA LYS A 99 20.47 1.88 3.44
C LYS A 99 19.34 2.12 2.45
N THR A 100 18.54 3.20 2.64
CA THR A 100 17.51 3.57 1.69
C THR A 100 18.11 4.08 0.38
N ASP A 101 17.38 3.88 -0.71
CA ASP A 101 17.72 4.50 -1.98
C ASP A 101 17.52 6.01 -1.88
N PRO A 102 18.53 6.85 -2.18
CA PRO A 102 18.46 8.29 -1.97
C PRO A 102 17.44 8.96 -2.90
N ASP A 103 17.35 8.55 -4.17
CA ASP A 103 16.45 9.15 -5.15
C ASP A 103 14.98 8.84 -4.80
N MET A 104 14.71 7.59 -4.38
CA MET A 104 13.38 7.19 -3.91
C MET A 104 13.02 7.87 -2.58
N CYS A 105 14.00 8.10 -1.70
CA CYS A 105 13.79 8.82 -0.45
C CYS A 105 13.45 10.29 -0.73
N GLU A 106 14.16 10.95 -1.62
CA GLU A 106 13.87 12.33 -2.04
C GLU A 106 12.46 12.43 -2.62
N LEU A 107 12.09 11.53 -3.51
CA LEU A 107 10.74 11.50 -4.09
C LEU A 107 9.67 11.31 -3.01
N LEU A 108 9.88 10.38 -2.07
CA LEU A 108 8.95 10.14 -0.97
C LEU A 108 8.77 11.39 -0.11
N VAL A 109 9.87 12.02 0.31
CA VAL A 109 9.84 13.17 1.23
C VAL A 109 9.19 14.37 0.54
N THR A 110 9.74 14.79 -0.61
CA THR A 110 9.32 16.03 -1.29
C THR A 110 7.91 15.96 -1.88
N LYS A 111 7.40 14.75 -2.19
CA LYS A 111 6.07 14.56 -2.78
C LYS A 111 5.01 14.08 -1.78
N SER A 112 5.37 13.85 -0.51
CA SER A 112 4.46 13.25 0.46
C SER A 112 3.17 14.04 0.64
N LEU A 113 3.25 15.35 0.89
CA LEU A 113 2.08 16.20 1.14
C LEU A 113 1.19 16.33 -0.10
N ASP A 114 1.79 16.59 -1.27
CA ASP A 114 1.04 16.71 -2.53
C ASP A 114 0.34 15.40 -2.88
N THR A 115 1.02 14.27 -2.65
CA THR A 115 0.43 12.94 -2.85
C THR A 115 -0.75 12.72 -1.91
N MET A 116 -0.66 13.13 -0.64
CA MET A 116 -1.75 13.02 0.30
C MET A 116 -2.95 13.91 -0.08
N LYS A 117 -2.69 15.16 -0.54
CA LYS A 117 -3.73 16.05 -1.07
C LYS A 117 -4.41 15.42 -2.31
N TRP A 118 -3.63 14.78 -3.19
CA TRP A 118 -4.16 14.07 -4.35
C TRP A 118 -5.01 12.86 -3.94
N VAL A 119 -4.52 11.99 -3.03
CA VAL A 119 -5.28 10.83 -2.52
C VAL A 119 -6.60 11.29 -1.87
N ARG A 120 -6.57 12.39 -1.12
CA ARG A 120 -7.79 13.00 -0.57
C ARG A 120 -8.76 13.41 -1.69
N SER A 121 -8.27 14.00 -2.79
CA SER A 121 -9.11 14.38 -3.93
C SER A 121 -9.80 13.18 -4.60
N LYS A 122 -9.30 11.96 -4.38
CA LYS A 122 -9.93 10.70 -4.84
C LYS A 122 -11.02 10.18 -3.89
N GLY A 123 -11.29 10.88 -2.80
CA GLY A 123 -12.38 10.54 -1.87
C GLY A 123 -11.91 9.92 -0.56
N VAL A 124 -10.61 9.67 -0.39
CA VAL A 124 -10.08 9.24 0.90
C VAL A 124 -10.19 10.37 1.91
N ARG A 125 -10.89 10.14 3.02
CA ARG A 125 -10.99 11.10 4.12
C ARG A 125 -9.91 10.82 5.15
N PHE A 126 -9.34 11.89 5.69
CA PHE A 126 -8.35 11.82 6.76
C PHE A 126 -8.86 12.51 8.02
N LEU A 127 -8.37 12.07 9.16
CA LEU A 127 -8.58 12.71 10.47
C LEU A 127 -7.31 12.66 11.31
N PRO A 128 -7.12 13.61 12.26
CA PRO A 128 -5.99 13.56 13.17
C PRO A 128 -6.07 12.38 14.14
N ILE A 129 -4.91 11.79 14.48
CA ILE A 129 -4.80 10.55 15.27
C ILE A 129 -4.65 10.89 16.75
N TYR A 130 -5.63 11.53 17.36
CA TYR A 130 -5.57 11.93 18.78
C TYR A 130 -5.35 10.76 19.74
N GLY A 131 -5.98 9.62 19.47
CA GLY A 131 -5.98 8.47 20.39
C GLY A 131 -4.69 7.66 20.44
N LYS A 132 -3.79 7.82 19.44
CA LYS A 132 -2.58 7.00 19.32
C LYS A 132 -1.28 7.79 19.25
N GLN A 133 -1.32 9.02 18.72
CA GLN A 133 -0.12 9.81 18.41
C GLN A 133 -0.07 11.19 19.08
N ALA A 134 -1.10 11.54 19.83
CA ALA A 134 -1.13 12.80 20.56
C ALA A 134 -1.10 12.58 22.08
N PHE A 135 -0.39 13.46 22.77
CA PHE A 135 -0.31 13.48 24.23
C PHE A 135 -0.87 14.81 24.74
N LYS A 136 -1.63 14.79 25.83
CA LYS A 136 -2.16 16.01 26.42
C LYS A 136 -1.12 16.61 27.38
N ILE A 137 -0.57 17.76 27.01
CA ILE A 137 0.44 18.51 27.77
C ILE A 137 -0.08 19.93 27.97
N ASP A 138 -0.13 20.43 29.23
CA ASP A 138 -0.61 21.78 29.58
C ASP A 138 -1.97 22.12 28.96
N GLY A 139 -2.87 21.14 28.92
CA GLY A 139 -4.23 21.31 28.43
C GLY A 139 -4.39 21.20 26.91
N LYS A 140 -3.31 21.13 26.14
CA LYS A 140 -3.33 20.97 24.68
C LYS A 140 -2.90 19.56 24.25
N PHE A 141 -3.45 19.07 23.16
CA PHE A 141 -2.92 17.90 22.48
C PHE A 141 -1.65 18.30 21.72
N LYS A 142 -0.61 17.50 21.83
CA LYS A 142 0.66 17.66 21.08
C LYS A 142 0.95 16.40 20.29
N PHE A 143 1.25 16.57 19.01
CA PHE A 143 1.72 15.50 18.12
C PHE A 143 3.25 15.47 18.09
N TRP A 144 3.79 14.28 17.80
CA TRP A 144 5.23 14.04 17.68
C TRP A 144 5.56 13.54 16.28
N GLY A 145 6.39 14.29 15.59
CA GLY A 145 6.82 13.96 14.22
C GLY A 145 5.68 13.97 13.20
N GLY A 146 5.94 13.43 12.01
CA GLY A 146 5.08 13.53 10.84
C GLY A 146 3.87 12.60 10.79
N LEU A 147 3.62 11.79 11.83
CA LEU A 147 2.50 10.85 11.84
C LEU A 147 1.27 11.47 12.53
N VAL A 148 0.62 12.40 11.86
CA VAL A 148 -0.48 13.20 12.41
C VAL A 148 -1.85 12.72 11.95
N VAL A 149 -1.95 12.19 10.73
CA VAL A 149 -3.23 11.85 10.11
C VAL A 149 -3.38 10.37 9.81
N SER A 150 -4.62 9.91 9.83
CA SER A 150 -5.03 8.54 9.44
C SER A 150 -6.20 8.59 8.50
N ALA A 151 -6.28 7.62 7.59
CA ALA A 151 -7.49 7.40 6.80
C ALA A 151 -8.66 7.01 7.70
N VAL A 152 -9.83 7.56 7.44
CA VAL A 152 -11.08 7.20 8.13
C VAL A 152 -11.40 5.73 7.83
N GLY A 153 -11.70 4.95 8.86
CA GLY A 153 -11.90 3.50 8.75
C GLY A 153 -10.59 2.70 8.64
N GLY A 154 -9.43 3.36 8.84
CA GLY A 154 -8.13 2.68 8.79
C GLY A 154 -7.81 2.13 7.40
N GLY A 155 -7.17 0.96 7.37
CA GLY A 155 -6.83 0.26 6.12
C GLY A 155 -8.03 -0.14 5.28
N PRO A 156 -9.08 -0.76 5.87
CA PRO A 156 -10.32 -1.05 5.15
C PRO A 156 -10.93 0.19 4.50
N GLY A 157 -11.07 1.30 5.23
CA GLY A 157 -11.62 2.55 4.68
C GLY A 157 -10.77 3.18 3.58
N LEU A 158 -9.44 3.06 3.68
CA LEU A 158 -8.52 3.48 2.61
C LEU A 158 -8.76 2.68 1.33
N VAL A 159 -8.82 1.34 1.44
CA VAL A 159 -9.04 0.45 0.29
C VAL A 159 -10.42 0.67 -0.31
N GLU A 160 -11.46 0.76 0.51
CA GLU A 160 -12.83 1.03 0.08
C GLU A 160 -12.92 2.34 -0.73
N SER A 161 -12.41 3.44 -0.17
CA SER A 161 -12.43 4.75 -0.84
C SER A 161 -11.71 4.75 -2.18
N LEU A 162 -10.52 4.11 -2.27
CA LEU A 162 -9.76 4.01 -3.52
C LEU A 162 -10.45 3.09 -4.54
N THR A 163 -11.05 1.99 -4.08
CA THR A 163 -11.82 1.08 -4.94
C THR A 163 -13.05 1.78 -5.51
N GLU A 164 -13.77 2.55 -4.68
CA GLU A 164 -14.88 3.38 -5.15
C GLU A 164 -14.44 4.42 -6.18
N ALA A 165 -13.28 5.05 -5.96
CA ALA A 165 -12.73 6.00 -6.93
C ALA A 165 -12.41 5.32 -8.26
N CYS A 166 -11.83 4.12 -8.25
CA CYS A 166 -11.59 3.33 -9.46
C CYS A 166 -12.92 3.00 -10.18
N ASN A 167 -13.91 2.54 -9.44
CA ASN A 167 -15.24 2.19 -10.00
C ASN A 167 -15.95 3.43 -10.61
N LYS A 168 -15.86 4.59 -9.96
CA LYS A 168 -16.43 5.87 -10.48
C LYS A 168 -15.76 6.35 -11.77
N ASN A 169 -14.54 5.89 -12.04
CA ASN A 169 -13.78 6.20 -13.26
C ASN A 169 -13.78 5.03 -14.27
N ASP A 170 -14.71 4.07 -14.12
CA ASP A 170 -14.87 2.92 -15.02
C ASP A 170 -13.60 2.06 -15.16
N ILE A 171 -12.69 2.09 -14.18
CA ILE A 171 -11.49 1.27 -14.17
C ILE A 171 -11.90 -0.18 -13.86
N LYS A 172 -11.58 -1.09 -14.76
CA LYS A 172 -11.91 -2.51 -14.61
C LYS A 172 -11.01 -3.18 -13.57
N ILE A 173 -11.58 -3.63 -12.46
CA ILE A 173 -10.89 -4.46 -11.46
C ILE A 173 -11.32 -5.92 -11.66
N MET A 174 -10.35 -6.81 -11.89
CA MET A 174 -10.55 -8.24 -12.00
C MET A 174 -10.10 -8.92 -10.71
N TYR A 175 -11.06 -9.42 -9.94
CA TYR A 175 -10.81 -10.21 -8.74
C TYR A 175 -10.61 -11.69 -9.07
N GLY A 176 -9.98 -12.47 -8.17
CA GLY A 176 -9.62 -13.86 -8.45
C GLY A 176 -8.61 -14.02 -9.61
N ALA A 177 -7.98 -12.90 -10.02
CA ALA A 177 -7.15 -12.79 -11.22
C ALA A 177 -5.66 -12.71 -10.84
N ARG A 178 -4.97 -13.84 -10.80
CA ARG A 178 -3.55 -13.94 -10.48
C ARG A 178 -2.70 -13.83 -11.74
N ALA A 179 -1.87 -12.80 -11.84
CA ALA A 179 -0.78 -12.78 -12.81
C ALA A 179 0.22 -13.90 -12.47
N THR A 180 0.61 -14.70 -13.46
CA THR A 180 1.49 -15.86 -13.28
C THR A 180 2.84 -15.69 -13.95
N SER A 181 2.92 -14.89 -15.01
CA SER A 181 4.17 -14.49 -15.66
C SER A 181 3.93 -13.22 -16.48
N LEU A 182 4.98 -12.45 -16.69
CA LEU A 182 4.97 -11.34 -17.64
C LEU A 182 5.11 -11.88 -19.07
N ILE A 183 4.52 -11.19 -20.03
CA ILE A 183 4.76 -11.37 -21.46
C ILE A 183 5.80 -10.32 -21.83
N HIS A 184 7.00 -10.73 -22.18
CA HIS A 184 8.10 -9.85 -22.50
C HIS A 184 9.00 -10.42 -23.57
N ASP A 185 9.73 -9.56 -24.26
CA ASP A 185 10.78 -9.85 -25.21
C ASP A 185 11.89 -8.80 -25.10
N ASP A 186 12.74 -8.71 -26.11
CA ASP A 186 13.87 -7.75 -26.14
C ASP A 186 13.40 -6.28 -26.20
N ASP A 187 12.18 -6.02 -26.66
CA ASP A 187 11.60 -4.68 -26.74
C ASP A 187 10.89 -4.25 -25.43
N GLY A 188 10.68 -5.18 -24.49
CA GLY A 188 10.13 -4.87 -23.17
C GLY A 188 8.99 -5.78 -22.72
N VAL A 189 8.16 -5.26 -21.80
CA VAL A 189 7.02 -5.98 -21.24
C VAL A 189 5.73 -5.57 -21.94
N HIS A 190 4.99 -6.56 -22.46
CA HIS A 190 3.81 -6.37 -23.31
C HIS A 190 2.51 -6.89 -22.69
N GLY A 191 2.52 -7.26 -21.41
CA GLY A 191 1.34 -7.76 -20.71
C GLY A 191 1.64 -8.87 -19.71
N ALA A 192 0.63 -9.67 -19.40
CA ALA A 192 0.77 -10.80 -18.47
C ALA A 192 -0.10 -12.00 -18.85
N ASN A 193 0.37 -13.19 -18.48
CA ASN A 193 -0.46 -14.37 -18.38
C ASN A 193 -1.18 -14.36 -17.03
N VAL A 194 -2.48 -14.56 -17.05
CA VAL A 194 -3.34 -14.38 -15.87
C VAL A 194 -4.18 -15.63 -15.66
N ARG A 195 -4.14 -16.21 -14.48
CA ARG A 195 -5.07 -17.24 -14.07
C ARG A 195 -6.26 -16.58 -13.38
N VAL A 196 -7.43 -16.71 -13.99
CA VAL A 196 -8.69 -16.22 -13.44
C VAL A 196 -9.44 -17.40 -12.81
N ARG A 197 -9.91 -17.23 -11.58
CA ARG A 197 -10.77 -18.19 -10.89
C ARG A 197 -12.10 -17.52 -10.62
N GLU A 198 -13.16 -18.16 -11.07
CA GLU A 198 -14.51 -17.81 -10.65
C GLU A 198 -14.85 -18.53 -9.34
N ASP A 199 -15.78 -17.99 -8.57
CA ASP A 199 -16.19 -18.57 -7.30
C ASP A 199 -16.68 -20.01 -7.49
N GLY A 200 -16.11 -20.93 -6.72
CA GLY A 200 -16.42 -22.36 -6.79
C GLY A 200 -15.59 -23.17 -7.79
N GLU A 201 -14.72 -22.53 -8.59
CA GLU A 201 -13.82 -23.24 -9.50
C GLU A 201 -12.52 -23.71 -8.82
N GLU A 202 -12.21 -25.02 -8.92
CA GLU A 202 -10.93 -25.54 -8.39
C GLU A 202 -9.72 -25.12 -9.24
N ARG A 203 -9.85 -24.97 -10.54
CA ARG A 203 -8.70 -24.87 -11.47
C ARG A 203 -8.55 -23.56 -12.23
N GLY A 204 -9.49 -22.68 -12.26
CA GLY A 204 -9.45 -21.42 -13.01
C GLY A 204 -8.94 -21.52 -14.46
N THR A 205 -9.25 -20.53 -15.26
CA THR A 205 -8.87 -20.43 -16.68
C THR A 205 -7.65 -19.52 -16.84
N THR A 206 -6.71 -19.88 -17.72
CA THR A 206 -5.59 -19.01 -18.08
C THR A 206 -5.94 -18.17 -19.29
N ILE A 207 -5.78 -16.86 -19.16
CA ILE A 207 -5.97 -15.88 -20.23
C ILE A 207 -4.68 -15.06 -20.42
N LYS A 208 -4.57 -14.41 -21.58
CA LYS A 208 -3.53 -13.41 -21.84
C LYS A 208 -4.16 -12.01 -21.85
N ILE A 209 -3.49 -11.07 -21.21
CA ILE A 209 -3.85 -9.66 -21.28
C ILE A 209 -2.66 -8.91 -21.85
N ALA A 210 -2.85 -8.32 -23.02
CA ALA A 210 -1.86 -7.45 -23.65
C ALA A 210 -1.95 -6.03 -23.06
N ALA A 211 -0.80 -5.40 -22.88
CA ALA A 211 -0.75 -4.02 -22.37
C ALA A 211 0.46 -3.27 -22.94
N ARG A 212 0.31 -1.96 -23.12
CA ARG A 212 1.42 -1.10 -23.55
C ARG A 212 2.39 -0.82 -22.39
N ALA A 213 1.87 -0.85 -21.15
CA ALA A 213 2.67 -0.72 -19.94
C ALA A 213 2.11 -1.62 -18.83
N VAL A 214 3.00 -2.13 -17.97
CA VAL A 214 2.62 -2.96 -16.81
C VAL A 214 3.16 -2.30 -15.54
N VAL A 215 2.28 -2.06 -14.58
CA VAL A 215 2.65 -1.57 -13.24
C VAL A 215 2.62 -2.73 -12.26
N MET A 216 3.78 -3.04 -11.69
CA MET A 216 3.93 -4.09 -10.67
C MET A 216 3.64 -3.50 -9.28
N ALA A 217 2.44 -3.76 -8.74
CA ALA A 217 1.98 -3.28 -7.44
C ALA A 217 1.50 -4.44 -6.53
N ALA A 218 2.09 -5.62 -6.72
CA ALA A 218 1.67 -6.90 -6.11
C ALA A 218 2.14 -7.09 -4.65
N GLY A 219 2.65 -6.04 -4.00
CA GLY A 219 3.16 -6.10 -2.63
C GLY A 219 4.47 -6.88 -2.49
N GLY A 220 4.76 -7.33 -1.28
CA GLY A 220 6.01 -8.00 -0.93
C GLY A 220 5.88 -9.52 -0.83
N PHE A 221 6.73 -10.12 0.04
CA PHE A 221 6.82 -11.57 0.21
C PHE A 221 6.53 -12.05 1.65
N GLN A 222 5.85 -11.24 2.45
CA GLN A 222 5.61 -11.50 3.88
C GLN A 222 4.92 -12.84 4.15
N ALA A 223 4.05 -13.28 3.23
CA ALA A 223 3.32 -14.55 3.34
C ALA A 223 4.09 -15.76 2.75
N ASN A 224 5.33 -15.56 2.28
CA ASN A 224 6.15 -16.64 1.72
C ASN A 224 7.24 -17.04 2.73
N PRO A 225 7.10 -18.18 3.44
CA PRO A 225 8.06 -18.59 4.47
C PRO A 225 9.44 -18.89 3.91
N GLU A 226 9.56 -19.41 2.67
CA GLU A 226 10.85 -19.63 2.02
C GLU A 226 11.59 -18.32 1.75
N MET A 227 10.92 -17.32 1.19
CA MET A 227 11.53 -16.01 0.94
C MET A 227 11.88 -15.31 2.26
N ARG A 228 11.03 -15.42 3.29
CA ARG A 228 11.37 -14.89 4.62
C ARG A 228 12.66 -15.52 5.17
N THR A 229 12.77 -16.83 5.12
CA THR A 229 13.99 -17.52 5.57
C THR A 229 15.21 -17.13 4.75
N ARG A 230 15.05 -17.04 3.43
CA ARG A 230 16.13 -16.68 2.50
C ARG A 230 16.68 -15.28 2.75
N TYR A 231 15.83 -14.30 2.97
CA TYR A 231 16.23 -12.89 3.01
C TYR A 231 16.34 -12.33 4.43
N LEU A 232 15.49 -12.77 5.35
CA LEU A 232 15.49 -12.28 6.74
C LEU A 232 16.30 -13.18 7.68
N GLY A 233 16.52 -14.44 7.31
CA GLY A 233 17.33 -15.40 8.07
C GLY A 233 16.53 -16.54 8.70
N PRO A 234 17.22 -17.45 9.40
CA PRO A 234 16.60 -18.62 10.05
C PRO A 234 15.57 -18.21 11.11
N GLY A 235 14.47 -18.94 11.18
CA GLY A 235 13.40 -18.71 12.18
C GLY A 235 12.30 -17.75 11.69
N TRP A 236 12.53 -16.99 10.63
CA TRP A 236 11.51 -16.11 10.08
C TRP A 236 10.37 -16.83 9.35
N ASP A 237 10.57 -18.10 8.97
CA ASP A 237 9.50 -18.99 8.50
C ASP A 237 8.41 -19.21 9.54
N LEU A 238 8.76 -19.14 10.83
CA LEU A 238 7.83 -19.33 11.95
C LEU A 238 7.04 -18.06 12.34
N ALA A 239 7.41 -16.91 11.78
CA ALA A 239 6.75 -15.65 12.09
C ALA A 239 5.31 -15.64 11.52
N LYS A 240 4.35 -15.19 12.33
CA LYS A 240 3.00 -14.90 11.87
C LYS A 240 2.98 -13.61 11.05
N VAL A 241 2.04 -13.50 10.14
CA VAL A 241 1.90 -12.36 9.23
C VAL A 241 0.70 -11.51 9.63
N ARG A 242 0.95 -10.30 10.09
CA ARG A 242 -0.10 -9.31 10.36
C ARG A 242 -0.63 -8.72 9.04
N GLY A 243 -0.99 -9.50 8.10
CA GLY A 243 -1.41 -9.02 6.77
C GLY A 243 -1.97 -10.13 5.93
N THR A 244 -2.19 -9.82 4.67
CA THR A 244 -2.77 -10.77 3.74
C THR A 244 -1.89 -12.00 3.51
N ARG A 245 -2.54 -13.15 3.36
CA ARG A 245 -1.90 -14.41 2.93
C ARG A 245 -1.42 -14.39 1.47
N PHE A 246 -1.76 -13.36 0.70
CA PHE A 246 -1.51 -13.30 -0.73
C PHE A 246 -0.18 -12.61 -1.11
N ASN A 247 0.51 -11.96 -0.19
CA ASN A 247 1.82 -11.34 -0.46
C ASN A 247 2.93 -12.39 -0.47
N THR A 248 2.99 -13.20 -1.51
CA THR A 248 3.89 -14.35 -1.66
C THR A 248 5.14 -14.08 -2.52
N GLY A 249 5.37 -12.81 -2.92
CA GLY A 249 6.52 -12.42 -3.72
C GLY A 249 6.37 -12.68 -5.22
N ASP A 250 5.18 -13.02 -5.70
CA ASP A 250 4.95 -13.34 -7.12
C ASP A 250 5.39 -12.19 -8.03
N GLY A 251 5.04 -10.94 -7.70
CA GLY A 251 5.42 -9.78 -8.50
C GLY A 251 6.94 -9.57 -8.56
N ILE A 252 7.61 -9.75 -7.42
CA ILE A 252 9.07 -9.66 -7.34
C ILE A 252 9.72 -10.73 -8.24
N ASN A 253 9.27 -11.98 -8.14
CA ASN A 253 9.81 -13.07 -8.94
C ASN A 253 9.58 -12.84 -10.44
N MET A 254 8.38 -12.43 -10.85
CA MET A 254 8.08 -12.11 -12.25
C MET A 254 8.97 -10.98 -12.80
N ALA A 255 9.25 -9.96 -11.99
CA ALA A 255 10.14 -8.88 -12.39
C ALA A 255 11.58 -9.37 -12.55
N LEU A 256 12.08 -10.20 -11.61
CA LEU A 256 13.41 -10.79 -11.69
C LEU A 256 13.57 -11.73 -12.89
N GLU A 257 12.55 -12.54 -13.18
CA GLU A 257 12.51 -13.42 -14.36
C GLU A 257 12.53 -12.63 -15.68
N ALA A 258 11.93 -11.44 -15.69
CA ALA A 258 11.99 -10.52 -16.83
C ALA A 258 13.29 -9.69 -16.90
N GLY A 259 14.29 -9.98 -16.04
CA GLY A 259 15.60 -9.35 -16.06
C GLY A 259 15.74 -8.09 -15.19
N ALA A 260 14.76 -7.77 -14.36
CA ALA A 260 14.90 -6.67 -13.42
C ALA A 260 15.99 -6.94 -12.38
N ARG A 261 16.69 -5.89 -11.97
CA ARG A 261 17.72 -5.96 -10.94
C ARG A 261 17.09 -5.98 -9.54
N ALA A 262 17.47 -6.94 -8.70
CA ALA A 262 17.22 -6.88 -7.27
C ALA A 262 18.02 -5.73 -6.65
N TYR A 263 17.36 -4.81 -5.98
CA TYR A 263 17.99 -3.63 -5.39
C TYR A 263 17.37 -3.30 -4.03
N GLY A 264 18.13 -2.61 -3.18
CA GLY A 264 17.72 -2.20 -1.85
C GLY A 264 18.01 -3.26 -0.76
N ASN A 265 17.54 -2.99 0.45
CA ASN A 265 17.74 -3.87 1.61
C ASN A 265 16.62 -4.89 1.74
N TRP A 266 16.93 -6.14 1.42
CA TRP A 266 15.97 -7.25 1.48
C TRP A 266 15.93 -7.94 2.86
N SER A 267 16.85 -7.61 3.75
CA SER A 267 16.96 -8.22 5.07
C SER A 267 16.22 -7.44 6.17
N GLY A 268 15.61 -6.30 5.84
CA GLY A 268 14.82 -5.49 6.77
C GLY A 268 13.33 -5.75 6.64
N CYS A 269 12.62 -5.73 7.78
CA CYS A 269 11.16 -5.79 7.79
C CYS A 269 10.60 -5.01 8.99
N HIS A 270 9.34 -4.59 8.88
CA HIS A 270 8.59 -4.12 10.03
C HIS A 270 8.11 -5.34 10.83
N ALA A 271 8.44 -5.38 12.11
CA ALA A 271 8.02 -6.42 13.03
C ALA A 271 7.33 -5.81 14.26
N VAL A 272 6.29 -6.49 14.74
CA VAL A 272 5.55 -6.10 15.96
C VAL A 272 5.42 -7.31 16.89
N GLY A 273 5.28 -7.06 18.19
CA GLY A 273 4.91 -8.10 19.14
C GLY A 273 3.50 -8.62 18.83
N TRP A 274 3.37 -9.91 18.62
CA TRP A 274 2.10 -10.54 18.27
C TRP A 274 1.77 -11.67 19.22
N ASP A 275 0.50 -11.80 19.61
CA ASP A 275 0.10 -12.88 20.51
C ASP A 275 0.32 -14.25 19.84
N TYR A 276 0.82 -15.22 20.62
CA TYR A 276 1.07 -16.56 20.10
C TYR A 276 -0.20 -17.24 19.55
N ASN A 277 -1.36 -16.94 20.13
CA ASN A 277 -2.64 -17.49 19.70
C ASN A 277 -3.30 -16.71 18.55
N ALA A 278 -2.67 -15.64 18.05
CA ALA A 278 -3.18 -14.93 16.87
C ALA A 278 -3.25 -15.89 15.66
N PRO A 279 -4.14 -15.64 14.70
CA PRO A 279 -4.14 -16.33 13.42
C PRO A 279 -2.77 -16.28 12.72
N GLU A 280 -2.50 -17.22 11.82
CA GLU A 280 -1.27 -17.25 11.03
C GLU A 280 -1.14 -16.04 10.11
N PHE A 281 -2.26 -15.60 9.55
CA PHE A 281 -2.39 -14.40 8.72
C PHE A 281 -3.34 -13.40 9.35
N GLY A 282 -3.28 -12.17 8.88
CA GLY A 282 -4.18 -11.11 9.31
C GLY A 282 -5.65 -11.51 9.11
N ASP A 283 -6.47 -11.09 10.07
CA ASP A 283 -7.90 -11.28 10.10
C ASP A 283 -8.55 -9.94 10.39
N LEU A 284 -9.33 -9.41 9.45
CA LEU A 284 -9.94 -8.09 9.56
C LEU A 284 -11.05 -8.03 10.61
N ASP A 285 -11.69 -9.17 10.91
CA ASP A 285 -12.73 -9.25 11.93
C ASP A 285 -12.14 -9.15 13.34
N VAL A 286 -10.90 -9.64 13.50
CA VAL A 286 -10.17 -9.58 14.78
C VAL A 286 -9.34 -8.29 14.89
N GLY A 287 -8.89 -7.78 13.76
CA GLY A 287 -8.08 -6.57 13.68
C GLY A 287 -6.76 -6.66 14.46
N ASP A 288 -6.40 -5.58 15.14
CA ASP A 288 -5.17 -5.45 15.92
C ASP A 288 -5.27 -5.98 17.37
N ASN A 289 -6.33 -6.71 17.73
CA ASN A 289 -6.56 -7.16 19.10
C ASN A 289 -5.45 -8.07 19.67
N PHE A 290 -4.69 -8.72 18.79
CA PHE A 290 -3.56 -9.56 19.17
C PHE A 290 -2.21 -8.83 19.17
N GLN A 291 -2.17 -7.55 18.77
CA GLN A 291 -0.93 -6.79 18.79
C GLN A 291 -0.57 -6.37 20.21
N LYS A 292 0.68 -6.57 20.59
CA LYS A 292 1.27 -6.07 21.83
C LYS A 292 2.12 -4.84 21.51
N HIS A 293 1.92 -3.79 22.28
CA HIS A 293 2.67 -2.54 22.20
C HIS A 293 3.69 -2.44 23.33
#